data_68045e92d7e1f2900b6b8df5cf825709
#
_entry.id   68045e92d7e1f2900b6b8df5cf825709
#
_cell.length_a   1.000
_cell.length_b   1.000
_cell.length_c   1.000
_cell.angle_alpha   90.00
_cell.angle_beta   90.00
_cell.angle_gamma   90.00
#
_symmetry.space_group_name_H-M   'P 1'
#
loop_
_entity.id
_entity.type
_entity.pdbx_description
1 polymer ?
#
loop_
_entity_poly.entity_id
_entity_poly.type
_entity_poly.pdbx_seq_one_letter_code
_entity_poly.pdbx_strand_id
1 'polypeptide(L)'
;MRYSILISGAAQGIGAEIARVFYKQGYKVGIYDINESLAQELANHLGPNARAGYLDVSVYSQWQHILKEFTEWAGELNILVNNAGILYSGAFETTDIKAHQRTININVNGVINGCHAALPYLKQASFARVINLSSASAIYGQADLISYS
;
A
#
# COMPACT_ATOMS: atom_id res chain seq x y z
N MET A 1 -8.92 -11.67 20.18
CA MET A 1 -8.71 -11.54 18.73
C MET A 1 -7.69 -10.44 18.49
N ARG A 2 -6.76 -10.63 17.59
CA ARG A 2 -5.82 -9.57 17.19
C ARG A 2 -6.29 -9.02 15.86
N TYR A 3 -6.50 -7.73 15.80
CA TYR A 3 -6.81 -7.03 14.55
C TYR A 3 -5.65 -7.09 13.56
N SER A 4 -5.93 -6.85 12.30
CA SER A 4 -4.96 -6.93 11.23
C SER A 4 -4.96 -5.69 10.35
N ILE A 5 -3.80 -5.39 9.77
CA ILE A 5 -3.58 -4.27 8.85
C ILE A 5 -2.68 -4.71 7.70
N LEU A 6 -3.06 -4.38 6.48
CA LEU A 6 -2.24 -4.56 5.29
C LEU A 6 -1.86 -3.21 4.70
N ILE A 7 -0.57 -3.00 4.43
CA ILE A 7 -0.03 -1.72 3.99
C ILE A 7 0.76 -1.94 2.69
N SER A 8 0.41 -1.23 1.65
CA SER A 8 1.19 -1.20 0.39
C SER A 8 2.26 -0.10 0.44
N GLY A 9 3.40 -0.31 -0.24
CA GLY A 9 4.53 0.60 -0.20
C GLY A 9 5.13 0.72 1.20
N ALA A 10 5.21 -0.38 1.93
CA ALA A 10 5.51 -0.40 3.35
C ALA A 10 6.96 -0.76 3.70
N ALA A 11 7.84 -0.96 2.70
CA ALA A 11 9.25 -1.28 2.95
C ALA A 11 10.02 -0.12 3.59
N GLN A 12 9.59 1.12 3.36
CA GLN A 12 10.28 2.33 3.82
C GLN A 12 9.31 3.49 4.06
N GLY A 13 9.84 4.62 4.53
CA GLY A 13 9.10 5.89 4.67
C GLY A 13 7.86 5.77 5.54
N ILE A 14 6.78 6.44 5.11
CA ILE A 14 5.51 6.52 5.86
C ILE A 14 4.90 5.13 6.09
N GLY A 15 4.89 4.27 5.08
CA GLY A 15 4.34 2.92 5.19
C GLY A 15 5.05 2.07 6.24
N ALA A 16 6.37 2.16 6.32
CA ALA A 16 7.16 1.45 7.33
C ALA A 16 6.87 1.97 8.75
N GLU A 17 6.69 3.28 8.91
CA GLU A 17 6.32 3.84 10.22
C GLU A 17 4.91 3.44 10.65
N ILE A 18 3.95 3.41 9.72
CA ILE A 18 2.61 2.87 10.00
C ILE A 18 2.74 1.41 10.46
N ALA A 19 3.54 0.58 9.77
CA ALA A 19 3.76 -0.81 10.15
C ALA A 19 4.31 -0.94 11.58
N ARG A 20 5.32 -0.13 11.95
CA ARG A 20 5.89 -0.12 13.31
C ARG A 20 4.88 0.27 14.37
N VAL A 21 4.08 1.31 14.12
CA VAL A 21 3.07 1.80 15.07
C VAL A 21 2.01 0.73 15.32
N PHE A 22 1.44 0.13 14.27
CA PHE A 22 0.41 -0.88 14.42
C PHE A 22 0.94 -2.19 15.01
N TYR A 23 2.18 -2.56 14.67
CA TYR A 23 2.83 -3.71 15.30
C TYR A 23 2.95 -3.54 16.83
N LYS A 24 3.41 -2.36 17.29
CA LYS A 24 3.49 -2.03 18.72
C LYS A 24 2.13 -2.07 19.43
N GLN A 25 1.05 -1.80 18.70
CA GLN A 25 -0.33 -1.90 19.20
C GLN A 25 -0.87 -3.34 19.20
N GLY A 26 -0.08 -4.32 18.79
CA GLY A 26 -0.46 -5.73 18.81
C GLY A 26 -1.23 -6.23 17.60
N TYR A 27 -1.27 -5.47 16.51
CA TYR A 27 -1.88 -5.91 15.25
C TYR A 27 -1.02 -6.97 14.56
N LYS A 28 -1.66 -7.82 13.75
CA LYS A 28 -0.97 -8.54 12.69
C LYS A 28 -0.76 -7.61 11.51
N VAL A 29 0.48 -7.45 11.06
CA VAL A 29 0.87 -6.44 10.07
C VAL A 29 1.38 -7.08 8.79
N GLY A 30 0.75 -6.75 7.67
CA GLY A 30 1.21 -7.08 6.31
C GLY A 30 1.99 -5.91 5.71
N ILE A 31 3.22 -6.17 5.31
CA ILE A 31 4.20 -5.22 4.78
C ILE A 31 4.46 -5.59 3.32
N TYR A 32 3.80 -4.93 2.39
CA TYR A 32 3.88 -5.28 0.98
C TYR A 32 4.48 -4.15 0.15
N ASP A 33 5.47 -4.49 -0.67
CA ASP A 33 6.24 -3.52 -1.44
C ASP A 33 6.81 -4.16 -2.72
N ILE A 34 7.13 -3.34 -3.71
CA ILE A 34 7.90 -3.78 -4.87
C ILE A 34 9.35 -4.12 -4.48
N ASN A 35 9.86 -3.53 -3.41
CA ASN A 35 11.13 -3.91 -2.78
C ASN A 35 10.89 -4.96 -1.69
N GLU A 36 10.67 -6.20 -2.14
CA GLU A 36 10.37 -7.33 -1.25
C GLU A 36 11.48 -7.58 -0.21
N SER A 37 12.75 -7.44 -0.60
CA SER A 37 13.88 -7.66 0.31
C SER A 37 13.81 -6.72 1.52
N LEU A 38 13.60 -5.42 1.28
CA LEU A 38 13.50 -4.42 2.33
C LEU A 38 12.23 -4.61 3.18
N ALA A 39 11.12 -5.00 2.57
CA ALA A 39 9.89 -5.35 3.28
C ALA A 39 10.12 -6.53 4.22
N GLN A 40 10.84 -7.56 3.76
CA GLN A 40 11.16 -8.75 4.55
C GLN A 40 12.11 -8.43 5.71
N GLU A 41 13.10 -7.57 5.50
CA GLU A 41 13.98 -7.08 6.57
C GLU A 41 13.18 -6.40 7.68
N LEU A 42 12.23 -5.53 7.31
CA LEU A 42 11.37 -4.86 8.28
C LEU A 42 10.48 -5.87 9.03
N ALA A 43 9.87 -6.82 8.33
CA ALA A 43 9.03 -7.84 8.96
C ALA A 43 9.83 -8.70 9.95
N ASN A 44 11.04 -9.11 9.58
CA ASN A 44 11.94 -9.87 10.46
C ASN A 44 12.34 -9.07 11.71
N HIS A 45 12.60 -7.78 11.55
CA HIS A 45 12.92 -6.88 12.66
C HIS A 45 11.74 -6.68 13.63
N LEU A 46 10.53 -6.60 13.09
CA LEU A 46 9.32 -6.45 13.91
C LEU A 46 8.98 -7.75 14.67
N GLY A 47 9.03 -8.90 14.01
CA GLY A 47 8.81 -10.19 14.66
C GLY A 47 7.57 -10.95 14.17
N PRO A 48 7.08 -11.95 14.92
CA PRO A 48 6.18 -12.99 14.41
C PRO A 48 4.76 -12.53 14.03
N ASN A 49 4.36 -11.33 14.43
CA ASN A 49 3.09 -10.74 14.01
C ASN A 49 3.22 -9.82 12.79
N ALA A 50 4.37 -9.85 12.10
CA ALA A 50 4.58 -9.17 10.82
C ALA A 50 4.82 -10.19 9.72
N ARG A 51 4.28 -9.93 8.53
CA ARG A 51 4.58 -10.65 7.29
C ARG A 51 4.88 -9.66 6.19
N ALA A 52 5.76 -10.04 5.28
CA ALA A 52 6.09 -9.25 4.11
C ALA A 52 5.90 -10.06 2.83
N GLY A 53 5.81 -9.36 1.71
CA GLY A 53 5.79 -9.95 0.39
C GLY A 53 5.91 -8.92 -0.71
N TYR A 54 6.13 -9.43 -1.92
CA TYR A 54 6.17 -8.61 -3.13
C TYR A 54 4.78 -8.14 -3.53
N LEU A 55 4.65 -6.86 -3.86
CA LEU A 55 3.44 -6.29 -4.43
C LEU A 55 3.76 -5.12 -5.36
N ASP A 56 3.50 -5.31 -6.65
CA ASP A 56 3.28 -4.21 -7.59
C ASP A 56 1.79 -3.85 -7.57
N VAL A 57 1.46 -2.71 -6.98
CA VAL A 57 0.06 -2.26 -6.82
C VAL A 57 -0.68 -2.06 -8.13
N SER A 58 0.04 -1.84 -9.24
CA SER A 58 -0.55 -1.71 -10.58
C SER A 58 -1.08 -3.04 -11.15
N VAL A 59 -0.69 -4.18 -10.56
CA VAL A 59 -1.05 -5.53 -11.02
C VAL A 59 -2.16 -6.12 -10.15
N TYR A 60 -3.40 -6.13 -10.67
CA TYR A 60 -4.58 -6.57 -9.92
C TYR A 60 -4.49 -8.02 -9.39
N SER A 61 -3.95 -8.95 -10.19
CA SER A 61 -3.81 -10.35 -9.77
C SER A 61 -2.87 -10.55 -8.57
N GLN A 62 -1.87 -9.68 -8.40
CA GLN A 62 -1.01 -9.72 -7.23
C GLN A 62 -1.78 -9.32 -5.96
N TRP A 63 -2.64 -8.31 -6.03
CA TRP A 63 -3.53 -7.97 -4.93
C TRP A 63 -4.42 -9.14 -4.51
N GLN A 64 -5.01 -9.84 -5.48
CA GLN A 64 -5.85 -11.01 -5.18
C GLN A 64 -5.05 -12.10 -4.46
N HIS A 65 -3.83 -12.36 -4.92
CA HIS A 65 -2.95 -13.37 -4.32
C HIS A 65 -2.56 -13.02 -2.90
N ILE A 66 -2.00 -11.83 -2.68
CA ILE A 66 -1.49 -11.42 -1.37
C ILE A 66 -2.61 -11.28 -0.33
N LEU A 67 -3.79 -10.82 -0.73
CA LEU A 67 -4.93 -10.68 0.19
C LEU A 67 -5.43 -12.04 0.67
N LYS A 68 -5.44 -13.03 -0.22
CA LYS A 68 -5.79 -14.42 0.16
C LYS A 68 -4.79 -14.96 1.19
N GLU A 69 -3.50 -14.91 0.89
CA GLU A 69 -2.45 -15.40 1.78
C GLU A 69 -2.42 -14.64 3.12
N PHE A 70 -2.59 -13.33 3.05
CA PHE A 70 -2.63 -12.49 4.25
C PHE A 70 -3.80 -12.85 5.15
N THR A 71 -5.01 -13.00 4.60
CA THR A 71 -6.20 -13.31 5.41
C THR A 71 -6.19 -14.74 5.94
N GLU A 72 -5.64 -15.70 5.22
CA GLU A 72 -5.41 -17.05 5.72
C GLU A 72 -4.48 -17.06 6.96
N TRP A 73 -3.47 -16.22 6.97
CA TRP A 73 -2.57 -16.06 8.11
C TRP A 73 -3.15 -15.20 9.24
N ALA A 74 -3.73 -14.06 8.87
CA ALA A 74 -4.21 -13.06 9.84
C ALA A 74 -5.53 -13.47 10.49
N GLY A 75 -6.38 -14.19 9.77
CA GLY A 75 -7.74 -14.54 10.14
C GLY A 75 -8.79 -13.62 9.53
N GLU A 76 -8.56 -12.34 9.52
CA GLU A 76 -9.41 -11.31 8.87
C GLU A 76 -8.56 -10.14 8.37
N LEU A 77 -9.13 -9.27 7.53
CA LEU A 77 -8.54 -8.00 7.13
C LEU A 77 -9.37 -6.86 7.72
N ASN A 78 -8.82 -6.15 8.72
CA ASN A 78 -9.51 -5.02 9.35
C ASN A 78 -9.17 -3.68 8.72
N ILE A 79 -7.90 -3.46 8.37
CA ILE A 79 -7.44 -2.19 7.84
C ILE A 79 -6.63 -2.42 6.56
N LEU A 80 -7.04 -1.77 5.48
CA LEU A 80 -6.25 -1.61 4.26
C LEU A 80 -5.66 -0.21 4.22
N VAL A 81 -4.34 -0.10 4.02
CA VAL A 81 -3.66 1.18 3.77
C VAL A 81 -3.06 1.18 2.38
N ASN A 82 -3.65 1.94 1.48
CA ASN A 82 -3.09 2.23 0.17
C ASN A 82 -2.12 3.41 0.34
N ASN A 83 -0.83 3.07 0.56
CA ASN A 83 0.24 4.03 0.78
C ASN A 83 1.25 4.06 -0.38
N ALA A 84 1.35 2.98 -1.17
CA ALA A 84 2.26 2.95 -2.31
C ALA A 84 1.99 4.11 -3.27
N GLY A 85 3.03 4.83 -3.62
CA GLY A 85 2.94 5.95 -4.55
C GLY A 85 4.32 6.37 -5.03
N ILE A 86 4.35 6.99 -6.20
CA ILE A 86 5.55 7.57 -6.81
C ILE A 86 5.28 9.01 -7.23
N LEU A 87 6.36 9.76 -7.33
CA LEU A 87 6.37 11.12 -7.82
C LEU A 87 7.46 11.28 -8.87
N TYR A 88 7.11 11.81 -10.03
CA TYR A 88 8.05 12.37 -11.00
C TYR A 88 7.86 13.87 -11.05
N SER A 89 8.96 14.62 -10.96
CA SER A 89 8.99 16.08 -11.09
C SER A 89 9.69 16.46 -12.37
N GLY A 90 9.13 17.40 -13.09
CA GLY A 90 9.69 17.96 -14.33
C GLY A 90 8.64 18.67 -15.18
N ALA A 91 9.10 19.50 -16.11
CA ALA A 91 8.22 20.19 -17.03
C ALA A 91 7.44 19.16 -17.88
N PHE A 92 6.16 19.42 -18.07
CA PHE A 92 5.24 18.50 -18.72
C PHE A 92 5.70 18.05 -20.11
N GLU A 93 6.15 18.99 -20.92
CA GLU A 93 6.58 18.76 -22.30
C GLU A 93 7.89 17.99 -22.43
N THR A 94 8.71 17.91 -21.38
CA THR A 94 10.01 17.21 -21.38
C THR A 94 9.98 15.90 -20.60
N THR A 95 8.95 15.67 -19.78
CA THR A 95 8.78 14.43 -19.04
C THR A 95 8.29 13.32 -19.97
N ASP A 96 8.92 12.15 -19.93
CA ASP A 96 8.53 11.00 -20.73
C ASP A 96 7.07 10.62 -20.44
N ILE A 97 6.28 10.40 -21.49
CA ILE A 97 4.88 9.97 -21.38
C ILE A 97 4.72 8.70 -20.52
N LYS A 98 5.71 7.81 -20.54
CA LYS A 98 5.71 6.60 -19.69
C LYS A 98 5.80 6.92 -18.20
N ALA A 99 6.50 8.01 -17.82
CA ALA A 99 6.57 8.46 -16.43
C ALA A 99 5.19 8.95 -15.96
N HIS A 100 4.50 9.73 -16.79
CA HIS A 100 3.12 10.15 -16.52
C HIS A 100 2.18 8.96 -16.35
N GLN A 101 2.21 8.03 -17.32
CA GLN A 101 1.38 6.82 -17.28
C GLN A 101 1.68 5.96 -16.05
N ARG A 102 2.96 5.81 -15.69
CA ARG A 102 3.37 5.05 -14.51
C ARG A 102 2.87 5.68 -13.22
N THR A 103 2.92 7.01 -13.11
CA THR A 103 2.38 7.73 -11.95
C THR A 103 0.90 7.43 -11.77
N ILE A 104 0.10 7.55 -12.82
CA ILE A 104 -1.34 7.24 -12.78
C ILE A 104 -1.58 5.76 -12.46
N ASN A 105 -0.82 4.86 -13.06
CA ASN A 105 -1.00 3.42 -12.82
C ASN A 105 -0.72 3.02 -11.38
N ILE A 106 0.25 3.64 -10.73
CA ILE A 106 0.58 3.35 -9.34
C ILE A 106 -0.34 4.11 -8.39
N ASN A 107 -0.43 5.45 -8.55
CA ASN A 107 -1.09 6.30 -7.56
C ASN A 107 -2.62 6.27 -7.64
N VAL A 108 -3.19 5.92 -8.80
CA VAL A 108 -4.65 5.87 -9.01
C VAL A 108 -5.11 4.44 -9.19
N ASN A 109 -4.65 3.75 -10.26
CA ASN A 109 -5.09 2.39 -10.54
C ASN A 109 -4.66 1.43 -9.42
N GLY A 110 -3.50 1.62 -8.80
CA GLY A 110 -3.04 0.85 -7.65
C GLY A 110 -4.00 0.93 -6.45
N VAL A 111 -4.50 2.13 -6.16
CA VAL A 111 -5.52 2.35 -5.10
C VAL A 111 -6.84 1.68 -5.45
N ILE A 112 -7.30 1.81 -6.70
CA ILE A 112 -8.53 1.14 -7.18
C ILE A 112 -8.39 -0.38 -7.05
N ASN A 113 -7.26 -0.94 -7.50
CA ASN A 113 -6.97 -2.37 -7.41
C ASN A 113 -7.02 -2.86 -5.96
N GLY A 114 -6.34 -2.15 -5.04
CA GLY A 114 -6.31 -2.48 -3.63
C GLY A 114 -7.70 -2.45 -3.00
N CYS A 115 -8.45 -1.37 -3.21
CA CYS A 115 -9.82 -1.25 -2.71
C CYS A 115 -10.74 -2.34 -3.25
N HIS A 116 -10.70 -2.58 -4.57
CA HIS A 116 -11.57 -3.56 -5.22
C HIS A 116 -11.26 -5.00 -4.75
N ALA A 117 -9.98 -5.38 -4.73
CA ALA A 117 -9.58 -6.72 -4.33
C ALA A 117 -9.81 -6.98 -2.83
N ALA A 118 -9.63 -5.97 -1.97
CA ALA A 118 -9.80 -6.10 -0.52
C ALA A 118 -11.29 -6.10 -0.07
N LEU A 119 -12.19 -5.55 -0.87
CA LEU A 119 -13.59 -5.35 -0.48
C LEU A 119 -14.31 -6.62 0.03
N PRO A 120 -14.17 -7.82 -0.60
CA PRO A 120 -14.79 -9.03 -0.08
C PRO A 120 -14.33 -9.41 1.33
N TYR A 121 -13.05 -9.23 1.63
CA TYR A 121 -12.45 -9.53 2.93
C TYR A 121 -12.87 -8.50 3.99
N LEU A 122 -12.84 -7.21 3.63
CA LEU A 122 -13.26 -6.12 4.52
C LEU A 122 -14.73 -6.25 4.94
N LYS A 123 -15.61 -6.69 4.04
CA LYS A 123 -17.04 -6.92 4.34
C LYS A 123 -17.28 -8.07 5.32
N GLN A 124 -16.34 -9.00 5.45
CA GLN A 124 -16.46 -10.15 6.36
C GLN A 124 -15.79 -9.88 7.72
N ALA A 125 -15.00 -8.83 7.83
CA ALA A 125 -14.28 -8.51 9.06
C ALA A 125 -15.21 -7.97 10.15
N SER A 126 -14.82 -8.16 11.40
CA SER A 126 -15.53 -7.69 12.60
C SER A 126 -15.67 -6.16 12.63
N PHE A 127 -14.69 -5.44 12.09
CA PHE A 127 -14.75 -4.04 11.67
C PHE A 127 -13.81 -3.84 10.49
N ALA A 128 -14.06 -2.81 9.69
CA ALA A 128 -13.21 -2.52 8.53
C ALA A 128 -12.94 -1.02 8.33
N ARG A 129 -11.73 -0.69 7.85
CA ARG A 129 -11.34 0.65 7.40
C ARG A 129 -10.47 0.55 6.16
N VAL A 130 -10.65 1.52 5.26
CA VAL A 130 -9.73 1.77 4.13
C VAL A 130 -9.14 3.16 4.33
N ILE A 131 -7.82 3.23 4.23
CA ILE A 131 -7.06 4.48 4.32
C ILE A 131 -6.28 4.63 3.02
N ASN A 132 -6.58 5.70 2.29
CA ASN A 132 -5.85 6.06 1.08
C ASN A 132 -4.97 7.27 1.39
N LEU A 133 -3.65 7.12 1.26
CA LEU A 133 -2.75 8.25 1.40
C LEU A 133 -2.85 9.14 0.17
N SER A 134 -2.97 10.43 0.41
CA SER A 134 -2.97 11.48 -0.60
C SER A 134 -1.88 12.51 -0.28
N SER A 135 -1.79 13.53 -1.08
CA SER A 135 -0.84 14.63 -0.91
C SER A 135 -1.57 15.97 -0.86
N ALA A 136 -0.96 16.97 -0.24
CA ALA A 136 -1.41 18.35 -0.36
C ALA A 136 -1.44 18.83 -1.82
N SER A 137 -0.56 18.28 -2.68
CA SER A 137 -0.55 18.55 -4.11
C SER A 137 -1.86 18.16 -4.82
N ALA A 138 -2.66 17.28 -4.27
CA ALA A 138 -3.98 16.93 -4.81
C ALA A 138 -5.07 17.98 -4.50
N ILE A 139 -4.77 18.96 -3.64
CA ILE A 139 -5.69 20.04 -3.27
C ILE A 139 -5.42 21.30 -4.10
N TYR A 140 -4.16 21.57 -4.40
CA TYR A 140 -3.73 22.67 -5.23
C TYR A 140 -2.63 22.22 -6.18
N GLY A 141 -2.77 22.55 -7.47
CA GLY A 141 -1.79 22.20 -8.49
C GLY A 141 -0.43 22.79 -8.15
N GLN A 142 0.61 22.01 -8.37
CA GLN A 142 1.99 22.41 -8.16
C GLN A 142 2.75 22.32 -9.49
N ALA A 143 3.54 23.35 -9.79
CA ALA A 143 4.40 23.35 -10.97
C ALA A 143 5.29 22.09 -10.99
N ASP A 144 5.52 21.54 -12.18
CA ASP A 144 6.34 20.35 -12.43
C ASP A 144 5.83 19.04 -11.81
N LEU A 145 4.59 19.00 -11.27
CA LEU A 145 3.98 17.81 -10.66
C LEU A 145 2.64 17.40 -11.29
N ILE A 146 2.41 17.71 -12.55
CA ILE A 146 1.10 17.59 -13.22
C ILE A 146 0.43 16.21 -13.07
N SER A 147 1.20 15.12 -13.14
CA SER A 147 0.64 13.76 -13.01
C SER A 147 0.49 13.30 -11.57
N TYR A 148 1.02 14.04 -10.63
CA TYR A 148 0.97 13.74 -9.21
C TYR A 148 -0.04 14.60 -8.45
N SER A 149 -0.32 15.80 -8.95
CA SER A 149 -1.24 16.80 -8.35
C SER A 149 -2.69 16.52 -8.65
#